data_5312d86c36586eb278f665ace1721a9c
#
_entry.id   5312d86c36586eb278f665ace1721a9c
#
_cell.length_a   1.000
_cell.length_b   1.000
_cell.length_c   1.000
_cell.angle_alpha   90.00
_cell.angle_beta   90.00
_cell.angle_gamma   90.00
#
_symmetry.space_group_name_H-M   'P 1'
#
loop_
_entity.id
_entity.type
_entity.pdbx_description
1 polymer ?
#
loop_
_entity_poly.entity_id
_entity_poly.type
_entity_poly.pdbx_seq_one_letter_code
_entity_poly.pdbx_strand_id
1 'polypeptide(L)'
;MRFILYLFPLLFLFSCAQPEQSAEMAAEAPPPLLLPERPNILWLVAEDLSPFLPSFGDSTIQTPALSRLAAEGICYDHTYAPAPVCSPARFGIATGMYPNHLGAQHMRTGPWYVSDVTPEIVGTAAQYMPPGIEPYEAVPPPEVKMMSEYLREAGYYCTNNVKEDYQFRKPPTAWDESSRTAHWRNRAPGQPFFAVFNFEVTHESRIWRKADDSLWVDADLAVDVTPYLPDTEVGRRDIRRMYSNIKEMDRQVGEVLAQLEADG
;
A
#
# COMPACT_ATOMS: atom_id res chain seq x y z
N MET A 1 -33.58 -14.50 87.47
CA MET A 1 -32.11 -14.43 87.15
C MET A 1 -31.96 -13.98 85.70
N ARG A 2 -31.59 -12.73 85.50
CA ARG A 2 -31.36 -12.16 84.14
C ARG A 2 -29.85 -12.12 83.93
N PHE A 3 -29.35 -12.88 82.92
CA PHE A 3 -27.97 -12.79 82.45
C PHE A 3 -27.89 -11.71 81.33
N ILE A 4 -27.10 -10.69 81.59
CA ILE A 4 -26.78 -9.63 80.64
C ILE A 4 -25.44 -10.05 79.96
N LEU A 5 -25.53 -10.32 78.65
CA LEU A 5 -24.36 -10.65 77.83
C LEU A 5 -23.82 -9.33 77.31
N TYR A 6 -22.58 -8.96 77.67
CA TYR A 6 -21.86 -7.81 77.10
C TYR A 6 -21.16 -8.26 75.85
N LEU A 7 -21.60 -7.74 74.70
CA LEU A 7 -20.95 -7.87 73.43
C LEU A 7 -19.90 -6.73 73.25
N PHE A 8 -18.63 -7.08 73.29
CA PHE A 8 -17.56 -6.16 72.98
C PHE A 8 -17.38 -6.09 71.44
N PRO A 9 -17.42 -4.92 70.76
CA PRO A 9 -17.09 -4.81 69.39
C PRO A 9 -15.56 -4.76 69.23
N LEU A 10 -14.98 -5.73 68.51
CA LEU A 10 -13.59 -5.77 68.10
C LEU A 10 -13.42 -4.82 66.90
N LEU A 11 -12.83 -3.64 67.11
CA LEU A 11 -12.43 -2.72 66.03
C LEU A 11 -11.19 -3.28 65.35
N PHE A 12 -11.33 -3.79 64.16
CA PHE A 12 -10.23 -4.06 63.25
C PHE A 12 -9.79 -2.76 62.56
N LEU A 13 -8.66 -2.20 62.96
CA LEU A 13 -7.98 -1.14 62.24
C LEU A 13 -7.28 -1.74 61.01
N PHE A 14 -7.94 -1.65 59.86
CA PHE A 14 -7.26 -1.90 58.59
C PHE A 14 -6.36 -0.70 58.29
N SER A 15 -5.07 -0.84 58.50
CA SER A 15 -4.04 0.06 57.96
C SER A 15 -3.91 -0.17 56.48
N CYS A 16 -4.49 0.69 55.65
CA CYS A 16 -4.20 0.72 54.22
C CYS A 16 -2.79 1.26 54.04
N ALA A 17 -1.82 0.36 53.83
CA ALA A 17 -0.53 0.77 53.28
C ALA A 17 -0.78 1.13 51.80
N GLN A 18 -0.69 2.43 51.48
CA GLN A 18 -0.62 2.89 50.09
C GLN A 18 0.65 2.34 49.46
N PRO A 19 0.58 1.69 48.29
CA PRO A 19 1.81 1.42 47.56
C PRO A 19 2.45 2.75 47.14
N GLU A 20 3.74 2.91 47.46
CA GLU A 20 4.53 3.98 46.90
C GLU A 20 4.42 3.88 45.35
N GLN A 21 3.70 4.83 44.79
CA GLN A 21 3.77 5.08 43.33
C GLN A 21 5.19 5.55 43.05
N SER A 22 6.01 4.63 42.52
CA SER A 22 7.24 5.00 41.82
C SER A 22 6.83 6.03 40.75
N ALA A 23 7.30 7.26 40.93
CA ALA A 23 7.16 8.29 39.92
C ALA A 23 7.92 7.82 38.68
N GLU A 24 7.20 7.14 37.81
CA GLU A 24 7.67 6.89 36.45
C GLU A 24 7.86 8.27 35.82
N MET A 25 9.12 8.67 35.65
CA MET A 25 9.46 9.92 34.98
C MET A 25 8.77 9.85 33.60
N ALA A 26 7.67 10.60 33.46
CA ALA A 26 7.03 10.78 32.15
C ALA A 26 8.12 11.30 31.21
N ALA A 27 8.51 10.48 30.25
CA ALA A 27 9.42 10.91 29.20
C ALA A 27 8.79 12.14 28.54
N GLU A 28 9.53 13.26 28.57
CA GLU A 28 9.08 14.50 27.95
C GLU A 28 8.73 14.20 26.50
N ALA A 29 7.49 14.48 26.12
CA ALA A 29 7.03 14.22 24.76
C ALA A 29 7.97 14.96 23.79
N PRO A 30 8.45 14.30 22.73
CA PRO A 30 9.33 14.96 21.77
C PRO A 30 8.63 16.23 21.25
N PRO A 31 9.39 17.30 20.98
CA PRO A 31 8.82 18.54 20.47
C PRO A 31 8.02 18.25 19.20
N PRO A 32 6.89 18.96 18.98
CA PRO A 32 6.06 18.74 17.80
C PRO A 32 6.91 18.93 16.54
N LEU A 33 6.83 17.97 15.64
CA LEU A 33 7.49 18.03 14.34
C LEU A 33 6.86 19.17 13.54
N LEU A 34 7.60 20.26 13.36
CA LEU A 34 7.16 21.38 12.53
C LEU A 34 7.31 20.98 11.06
N LEU A 35 6.24 20.45 10.49
CA LEU A 35 6.19 20.17 9.06
C LEU A 35 6.13 21.50 8.28
N PRO A 36 6.77 21.58 7.10
CA PRO A 36 6.59 22.73 6.21
C PRO A 36 5.10 22.83 5.82
N GLU A 37 4.64 24.03 5.52
CA GLU A 37 3.24 24.31 5.13
C GLU A 37 2.80 23.44 3.94
N ARG A 38 3.73 23.16 3.02
CA ARG A 38 3.54 22.30 1.85
C ARG A 38 4.68 21.26 1.78
N PRO A 39 4.57 20.14 2.50
CA PRO A 39 5.60 19.11 2.47
C PRO A 39 5.63 18.39 1.11
N ASN A 40 6.79 17.90 0.72
CA ASN A 40 6.90 16.95 -0.37
C ASN A 40 6.19 15.63 0.01
N ILE A 41 5.50 15.03 -0.96
CA ILE A 41 4.74 13.79 -0.75
C ILE A 41 5.28 12.73 -1.71
N LEU A 42 5.76 11.62 -1.16
CA LEU A 42 6.20 10.44 -1.91
C LEU A 42 5.30 9.25 -1.58
N TRP A 43 4.72 8.64 -2.60
CA TRP A 43 4.03 7.37 -2.51
C TRP A 43 4.83 6.26 -3.17
N LEU A 44 5.06 5.19 -2.42
CA LEU A 44 5.69 3.95 -2.87
C LEU A 44 4.60 2.87 -2.87
N VAL A 45 4.13 2.50 -4.04
CA VAL A 45 2.96 1.62 -4.21
C VAL A 45 3.40 0.26 -4.71
N ALA A 46 3.25 -0.77 -3.88
CA ALA A 46 3.48 -2.16 -4.26
C ALA A 46 2.23 -2.77 -4.92
N GLU A 47 2.43 -3.64 -5.91
CA GLU A 47 1.36 -4.43 -6.52
C GLU A 47 1.18 -5.77 -5.78
N ASP A 48 -0.07 -6.20 -5.65
CA ASP A 48 -0.47 -7.54 -5.16
C ASP A 48 0.28 -8.00 -3.90
N LEU A 49 0.66 -7.07 -3.03
CA LEU A 49 1.44 -7.37 -1.84
C LEU A 49 0.50 -7.56 -0.63
N SER A 50 0.57 -8.74 -0.05
CA SER A 50 0.04 -9.06 1.29
C SER A 50 1.11 -8.79 2.36
N PRO A 51 0.82 -8.89 3.67
CA PRO A 51 1.75 -8.54 4.74
C PRO A 51 2.91 -9.55 4.92
N PHE A 52 3.52 -10.02 3.84
CA PHE A 52 4.71 -10.89 3.83
C PHE A 52 6.00 -10.09 4.04
N LEU A 53 6.02 -9.29 5.11
CA LEU A 53 7.12 -8.37 5.44
C LEU A 53 7.47 -8.46 6.94
N PRO A 54 8.73 -8.28 7.33
CA PRO A 54 9.16 -8.27 8.73
C PRO A 54 8.40 -7.27 9.61
N SER A 55 8.03 -6.12 9.09
CA SER A 55 7.25 -5.10 9.80
C SER A 55 5.83 -5.55 10.17
N PHE A 56 5.32 -6.61 9.54
CA PHE A 56 4.04 -7.24 9.83
C PHE A 56 4.18 -8.66 10.40
N GLY A 57 5.37 -9.02 10.87
CA GLY A 57 5.62 -10.28 11.59
C GLY A 57 6.11 -11.45 10.72
N ASP A 58 6.24 -11.28 9.41
CA ASP A 58 6.83 -12.31 8.55
C ASP A 58 8.35 -12.17 8.47
N SER A 59 9.07 -13.05 9.15
CA SER A 59 10.54 -13.04 9.20
C SER A 59 11.22 -13.91 8.14
N THR A 60 10.48 -14.41 7.16
CA THR A 60 10.98 -15.31 6.11
C THR A 60 12.11 -14.68 5.30
N ILE A 61 12.01 -13.38 5.03
CA ILE A 61 13.03 -12.61 4.31
C ILE A 61 13.36 -11.31 5.05
N GLN A 62 14.45 -10.67 4.64
CA GLN A 62 14.80 -9.32 5.09
C GLN A 62 14.47 -8.29 4.02
N THR A 63 13.86 -7.18 4.44
CA THR A 63 13.51 -6.03 3.59
C THR A 63 14.02 -4.74 4.24
N PRO A 64 15.34 -4.46 4.14
CA PRO A 64 15.98 -3.39 4.92
C PRO A 64 15.42 -1.99 4.63
N ALA A 65 15.05 -1.67 3.38
CA ALA A 65 14.49 -0.36 3.03
C ALA A 65 13.10 -0.16 3.64
N LEU A 66 12.21 -1.15 3.52
CA LEU A 66 10.87 -1.11 4.11
C LEU A 66 10.93 -1.20 5.64
N SER A 67 11.85 -2.00 6.19
CA SER A 67 12.04 -2.09 7.65
C SER A 67 12.51 -0.76 8.24
N ARG A 68 13.36 0.00 7.53
CA ARG A 68 13.76 1.35 7.93
C ARG A 68 12.55 2.29 7.95
N LEU A 69 11.74 2.32 6.89
CA LEU A 69 10.53 3.13 6.86
C LEU A 69 9.56 2.77 7.99
N ALA A 70 9.41 1.49 8.30
CA ALA A 70 8.58 1.03 9.40
C ALA A 70 9.11 1.50 10.77
N ALA A 71 10.43 1.51 10.95
CA ALA A 71 11.08 1.96 12.19
C ALA A 71 10.99 3.49 12.38
N GLU A 72 10.99 4.25 11.29
CA GLU A 72 10.95 5.72 11.29
C GLU A 72 9.52 6.28 11.24
N GLY A 73 8.53 5.44 10.94
CA GLY A 73 7.16 5.84 10.69
C GLY A 73 6.11 5.10 11.53
N ILE A 74 4.91 5.01 11.00
CA ILE A 74 3.77 4.32 11.62
C ILE A 74 3.37 3.14 10.73
N CYS A 75 3.30 1.94 11.31
CA CYS A 75 2.71 0.76 10.66
C CYS A 75 1.22 0.67 11.02
N TYR A 76 0.39 0.46 10.00
CA TYR A 76 -1.05 0.27 10.17
C TYR A 76 -1.40 -1.21 9.97
N ASP A 77 -1.65 -1.95 11.04
CA ASP A 77 -1.92 -3.39 11.00
C ASP A 77 -3.28 -3.74 10.38
N HIS A 78 -4.22 -2.78 10.39
CA HIS A 78 -5.59 -2.98 9.92
C HIS A 78 -5.92 -2.05 8.75
N THR A 79 -5.11 -2.10 7.70
CA THR A 79 -5.35 -1.36 6.45
C THR A 79 -5.78 -2.33 5.36
N TYR A 80 -6.90 -2.03 4.70
CA TYR A 80 -7.51 -2.89 3.70
C TYR A 80 -7.68 -2.15 2.39
N ALA A 81 -7.34 -2.80 1.28
CA ALA A 81 -7.67 -2.28 -0.04
C ALA A 81 -9.20 -2.29 -0.23
N PRO A 82 -9.77 -1.28 -0.91
CA PRO A 82 -11.22 -1.20 -1.15
C PRO A 82 -11.74 -2.27 -2.11
N ALA A 83 -10.84 -2.97 -2.80
CA ALA A 83 -11.12 -4.09 -3.69
C ALA A 83 -9.89 -4.99 -3.79
N PRO A 84 -10.06 -6.32 -3.97
CA PRO A 84 -8.96 -7.27 -3.97
C PRO A 84 -8.28 -7.44 -5.35
N VAL A 85 -8.25 -6.38 -6.16
CA VAL A 85 -7.65 -6.40 -7.49
C VAL A 85 -7.18 -4.99 -7.88
N CYS A 86 -6.13 -4.90 -8.70
CA CYS A 86 -5.38 -3.67 -8.97
C CYS A 86 -6.25 -2.49 -9.43
N SER A 87 -7.00 -2.61 -10.51
CA SER A 87 -7.70 -1.49 -11.12
C SER A 87 -8.79 -0.87 -10.21
N PRO A 88 -9.70 -1.64 -9.59
CA PRO A 88 -10.63 -1.12 -8.59
C PRO A 88 -9.95 -0.55 -7.33
N ALA A 89 -8.87 -1.18 -6.85
CA ALA A 89 -8.12 -0.64 -5.71
C ALA A 89 -7.47 0.70 -6.08
N ARG A 90 -6.89 0.81 -7.27
CA ARG A 90 -6.28 2.04 -7.79
C ARG A 90 -7.30 3.14 -8.05
N PHE A 91 -8.52 2.78 -8.42
CA PHE A 91 -9.64 3.73 -8.44
C PHE A 91 -9.80 4.40 -7.07
N GLY A 92 -9.87 3.60 -6.01
CA GLY A 92 -9.99 4.10 -4.64
C GLY A 92 -8.81 4.98 -4.23
N ILE A 93 -7.57 4.57 -4.54
CA ILE A 93 -6.36 5.34 -4.26
C ILE A 93 -6.39 6.69 -4.99
N ALA A 94 -6.80 6.69 -6.26
CA ALA A 94 -6.77 7.90 -7.09
C ALA A 94 -7.86 8.91 -6.72
N THR A 95 -9.07 8.45 -6.37
CA THR A 95 -10.25 9.29 -6.17
C THR A 95 -10.65 9.50 -4.71
N GLY A 96 -10.13 8.68 -3.79
CA GLY A 96 -10.59 8.66 -2.39
C GLY A 96 -11.98 8.08 -2.20
N MET A 97 -12.58 7.45 -3.24
CA MET A 97 -13.93 6.92 -3.20
C MET A 97 -13.95 5.39 -3.27
N TYR A 98 -14.94 4.77 -2.64
CA TYR A 98 -15.16 3.35 -2.81
C TYR A 98 -15.57 3.03 -4.25
N PRO A 99 -14.93 2.06 -4.91
CA PRO A 99 -15.16 1.78 -6.33
C PRO A 99 -16.60 1.37 -6.65
N ASN A 100 -17.31 0.73 -5.72
CA ASN A 100 -18.70 0.33 -5.90
C ASN A 100 -19.70 1.51 -5.99
N HIS A 101 -19.32 2.70 -5.52
CA HIS A 101 -20.18 3.88 -5.64
C HIS A 101 -20.28 4.41 -7.07
N LEU A 102 -19.27 4.14 -7.89
CA LEU A 102 -19.16 4.70 -9.24
C LEU A 102 -19.00 3.63 -10.33
N GLY A 103 -19.41 2.38 -10.04
CA GLY A 103 -19.36 1.30 -11.01
C GLY A 103 -17.94 0.79 -11.31
N ALA A 104 -16.97 1.09 -10.46
CA ALA A 104 -15.56 0.72 -10.66
C ALA A 104 -15.12 -0.52 -9.84
N GLN A 105 -16.07 -1.30 -9.31
CA GLN A 105 -15.81 -2.40 -8.37
C GLN A 105 -15.20 -3.66 -9.00
N HIS A 106 -15.18 -3.78 -10.31
CA HIS A 106 -14.60 -4.93 -11.02
C HIS A 106 -13.57 -4.46 -12.04
N MET A 107 -12.77 -5.37 -12.55
CA MET A 107 -11.84 -5.07 -13.64
C MET A 107 -12.62 -4.64 -14.89
N ARG A 108 -12.03 -3.71 -15.64
CA ARG A 108 -12.51 -3.37 -16.97
C ARG A 108 -12.59 -4.63 -17.85
N THR A 109 -13.49 -4.66 -18.78
CA THR A 109 -13.56 -5.71 -19.78
C THR A 109 -12.58 -5.41 -20.91
N GLY A 110 -11.58 -6.28 -21.06
CA GLY A 110 -10.52 -6.12 -22.04
C GLY A 110 -9.28 -5.40 -21.47
N PRO A 111 -8.15 -5.46 -22.18
CA PRO A 111 -6.86 -4.92 -21.75
C PRO A 111 -6.69 -3.42 -22.04
N TRP A 112 -7.68 -2.74 -22.57
CA TRP A 112 -7.66 -1.35 -23.02
C TRP A 112 -8.91 -0.60 -22.53
N TYR A 113 -8.85 0.72 -22.55
CA TYR A 113 -10.02 1.56 -22.29
C TYR A 113 -11.00 1.54 -23.46
N VAL A 114 -12.29 1.68 -23.16
CA VAL A 114 -13.35 1.69 -24.18
C VAL A 114 -13.09 2.71 -25.28
N SER A 115 -12.55 3.86 -24.93
CA SER A 115 -12.18 4.93 -25.86
C SER A 115 -11.04 4.58 -26.82
N ASP A 116 -10.26 3.56 -26.51
CA ASP A 116 -9.14 3.10 -27.34
C ASP A 116 -9.53 1.93 -28.25
N VAL A 117 -10.80 1.50 -28.16
CA VAL A 117 -11.34 0.37 -28.92
C VAL A 117 -11.55 0.78 -30.37
N THR A 118 -10.76 0.23 -31.27
CA THR A 118 -10.93 0.33 -32.71
C THR A 118 -11.53 -0.96 -33.26
N PRO A 119 -12.13 -0.95 -34.46
CA PRO A 119 -12.62 -2.18 -35.11
C PRO A 119 -11.56 -3.29 -35.21
N GLU A 120 -10.30 -2.90 -35.38
CA GLU A 120 -9.17 -3.80 -35.47
C GLU A 120 -8.84 -4.44 -34.11
N ILE A 121 -8.85 -3.66 -33.03
CA ILE A 121 -8.70 -4.13 -31.65
C ILE A 121 -9.87 -5.05 -31.27
N VAL A 122 -11.12 -4.68 -31.60
CA VAL A 122 -12.30 -5.52 -31.36
C VAL A 122 -12.14 -6.88 -32.03
N GLY A 123 -11.69 -6.91 -33.28
CA GLY A 123 -11.44 -8.16 -34.00
C GLY A 123 -10.42 -9.06 -33.32
N THR A 124 -9.33 -8.47 -32.81
CA THR A 124 -8.28 -9.20 -32.09
C THR A 124 -8.73 -9.64 -30.70
N ALA A 125 -9.50 -8.82 -30.00
CA ALA A 125 -9.94 -9.08 -28.64
C ALA A 125 -11.18 -9.98 -28.56
N ALA A 126 -12.00 -10.00 -29.60
CA ALA A 126 -13.20 -10.83 -29.65
C ALA A 126 -12.95 -12.31 -29.39
N GLN A 127 -11.74 -12.79 -29.73
CA GLN A 127 -11.31 -14.16 -29.42
C GLN A 127 -11.10 -14.42 -27.91
N TYR A 128 -10.87 -13.37 -27.12
CA TYR A 128 -10.61 -13.46 -25.68
C TYR A 128 -11.78 -12.99 -24.82
N MET A 129 -12.81 -12.39 -25.43
CA MET A 129 -13.98 -11.93 -24.71
C MET A 129 -15.13 -12.94 -24.89
N PRO A 130 -15.79 -13.33 -23.79
CA PRO A 130 -16.99 -14.15 -23.89
C PRO A 130 -18.06 -13.47 -24.75
N PRO A 131 -18.87 -14.24 -25.50
CA PRO A 131 -19.95 -13.68 -26.30
C PRO A 131 -20.92 -12.82 -25.45
N GLY A 132 -21.27 -11.63 -25.95
CA GLY A 132 -22.18 -10.71 -25.28
C GLY A 132 -21.53 -9.84 -24.20
N ILE A 133 -20.22 -9.92 -24.01
CA ILE A 133 -19.49 -8.99 -23.12
C ILE A 133 -19.04 -7.80 -23.95
N GLU A 134 -19.46 -6.62 -23.53
CA GLU A 134 -19.05 -5.35 -24.11
C GLU A 134 -17.87 -4.76 -23.32
N PRO A 135 -16.97 -4.03 -23.99
CA PRO A 135 -15.93 -3.26 -23.30
C PRO A 135 -16.53 -2.31 -22.27
N TYR A 136 -15.94 -2.26 -21.10
CA TYR A 136 -16.42 -1.43 -19.99
C TYR A 136 -15.26 -0.77 -19.24
N GLU A 137 -15.44 0.50 -18.98
CA GLU A 137 -14.69 1.28 -17.98
C GLU A 137 -15.67 2.17 -17.20
N ALA A 138 -15.35 2.50 -15.97
CA ALA A 138 -16.15 3.45 -15.19
C ALA A 138 -16.03 4.86 -15.79
N VAL A 139 -17.11 5.62 -15.73
CA VAL A 139 -17.14 7.03 -16.12
C VAL A 139 -17.54 7.86 -14.90
N PRO A 140 -16.57 8.29 -14.08
CA PRO A 140 -16.88 9.12 -12.92
C PRO A 140 -17.56 10.42 -13.33
N PRO A 141 -18.51 10.96 -12.54
CA PRO A 141 -19.08 12.26 -12.79
C PRO A 141 -18.02 13.38 -12.67
N PRO A 142 -18.23 14.54 -13.32
CA PRO A 142 -17.19 15.58 -13.44
C PRO A 142 -16.67 16.17 -12.12
N GLU A 143 -17.45 16.07 -11.05
CA GLU A 143 -17.07 16.51 -9.71
C GLU A 143 -16.10 15.55 -9.00
N VAL A 144 -15.95 14.32 -9.49
CA VAL A 144 -14.99 13.35 -8.96
C VAL A 144 -13.64 13.58 -9.62
N LYS A 145 -12.74 14.19 -8.87
CA LYS A 145 -11.36 14.44 -9.30
C LYS A 145 -10.41 13.42 -8.69
N MET A 146 -9.28 13.24 -9.35
CA MET A 146 -8.15 12.51 -8.76
C MET A 146 -7.47 13.36 -7.69
N MET A 147 -6.90 12.73 -6.67
CA MET A 147 -6.14 13.42 -5.62
C MET A 147 -5.01 14.29 -6.21
N SER A 148 -4.37 13.81 -7.26
CA SER A 148 -3.32 14.56 -7.97
C SER A 148 -3.83 15.88 -8.57
N GLU A 149 -5.09 15.96 -9.03
CA GLU A 149 -5.66 17.21 -9.54
C GLU A 149 -5.81 18.26 -8.44
N TYR A 150 -6.25 17.87 -7.23
CA TYR A 150 -6.32 18.78 -6.08
C TYR A 150 -4.93 19.25 -5.66
N LEU A 151 -3.93 18.37 -5.67
CA LEU A 151 -2.55 18.75 -5.35
C LEU A 151 -1.94 19.65 -6.41
N ARG A 152 -2.22 19.43 -7.69
CA ARG A 152 -1.81 20.36 -8.77
C ARG A 152 -2.46 21.74 -8.62
N GLU A 153 -3.74 21.79 -8.26
CA GLU A 153 -4.45 23.04 -7.94
C GLU A 153 -3.80 23.77 -6.75
N ALA A 154 -3.27 23.02 -5.77
CA ALA A 154 -2.49 23.56 -4.65
C ALA A 154 -1.03 23.91 -5.00
N GLY A 155 -0.61 23.78 -6.27
CA GLY A 155 0.70 24.14 -6.76
C GLY A 155 1.78 23.05 -6.69
N TYR A 156 1.42 21.82 -6.39
CA TYR A 156 2.35 20.69 -6.44
C TYR A 156 2.67 20.27 -7.87
N TYR A 157 3.90 19.83 -8.07
CA TYR A 157 4.30 19.09 -9.27
C TYR A 157 3.98 17.61 -9.04
N CYS A 158 3.05 17.06 -9.83
CA CYS A 158 2.52 15.70 -9.61
C CYS A 158 3.02 14.73 -10.68
N THR A 159 3.69 13.65 -10.24
CA THR A 159 4.26 12.65 -11.15
C THR A 159 3.81 11.23 -10.81
N ASN A 160 3.65 10.39 -11.83
CA ASN A 160 3.34 8.97 -11.71
C ASN A 160 4.30 8.11 -12.53
N ASN A 161 5.06 7.26 -11.87
CA ASN A 161 5.99 6.31 -12.49
C ASN A 161 5.56 4.88 -12.14
N VAL A 162 4.86 4.12 -13.01
CA VAL A 162 4.21 4.55 -14.27
C VAL A 162 2.81 3.95 -14.36
N LYS A 163 2.49 2.97 -13.48
CA LYS A 163 1.21 2.27 -13.58
C LYS A 163 0.05 3.20 -13.27
N GLU A 164 -0.89 3.31 -14.21
CA GLU A 164 -2.14 4.05 -14.05
C GLU A 164 -3.27 3.11 -13.63
N ASP A 165 -3.85 2.40 -14.55
CA ASP A 165 -4.83 1.32 -14.31
C ASP A 165 -5.96 1.69 -13.33
N TYR A 166 -6.60 2.86 -13.53
CA TYR A 166 -7.53 3.45 -12.55
C TYR A 166 -9.00 2.98 -12.71
N GLN A 167 -9.30 2.01 -13.55
CA GLN A 167 -10.66 1.58 -13.91
C GLN A 167 -11.50 2.66 -14.62
N PHE A 168 -10.93 3.82 -14.91
CA PHE A 168 -11.51 4.89 -15.71
C PHE A 168 -10.41 5.59 -16.49
N ARG A 169 -10.78 6.33 -17.53
CA ARG A 169 -9.85 7.14 -18.29
C ARG A 169 -9.47 8.38 -17.48
N LYS A 170 -8.20 8.50 -17.12
CA LYS A 170 -7.73 9.67 -16.40
C LYS A 170 -7.93 10.95 -17.20
N PRO A 171 -8.31 12.07 -16.57
CA PRO A 171 -8.34 13.36 -17.26
C PRO A 171 -6.91 13.83 -17.60
N PRO A 172 -6.74 14.67 -18.65
CA PRO A 172 -5.44 15.25 -18.98
C PRO A 172 -4.81 16.07 -17.86
N THR A 173 -5.63 16.54 -16.93
CA THR A 173 -5.23 17.33 -15.76
C THR A 173 -4.66 16.52 -14.60
N ALA A 174 -4.70 15.15 -14.69
CA ALA A 174 -4.33 14.30 -13.57
C ALA A 174 -2.86 14.41 -13.13
N TRP A 175 -1.93 14.47 -14.08
CA TRP A 175 -0.50 14.45 -13.81
C TRP A 175 0.23 15.52 -14.63
N ASP A 176 1.33 16.05 -14.10
CA ASP A 176 2.29 16.81 -14.88
C ASP A 176 3.13 15.87 -15.75
N GLU A 177 3.51 14.70 -15.18
CA GLU A 177 4.15 13.61 -15.90
C GLU A 177 3.61 12.26 -15.44
N SER A 178 3.35 11.37 -16.40
CA SER A 178 3.03 9.95 -16.13
C SER A 178 3.76 9.09 -17.15
N SER A 179 4.89 8.51 -16.74
CA SER A 179 5.77 7.71 -17.61
C SER A 179 6.80 6.95 -16.78
N ARG A 180 7.60 6.09 -17.44
CA ARG A 180 8.74 5.41 -16.81
C ARG A 180 9.88 6.33 -16.40
N THR A 181 9.89 7.56 -16.90
CA THR A 181 10.89 8.59 -16.59
C THR A 181 10.33 9.73 -15.76
N ALA A 182 9.04 9.69 -15.41
CA ALA A 182 8.39 10.69 -14.54
C ALA A 182 9.08 10.73 -13.18
N HIS A 183 9.48 11.94 -12.76
CA HIS A 183 10.29 12.10 -11.56
C HIS A 183 10.10 13.49 -10.95
N TRP A 184 10.17 13.61 -9.60
CA TRP A 184 10.07 14.91 -8.92
C TRP A 184 11.17 15.90 -9.29
N ARG A 185 12.30 15.43 -9.82
CA ARG A 185 13.44 16.28 -10.24
C ARG A 185 13.12 17.21 -11.41
N ASN A 186 12.04 16.91 -12.16
CA ASN A 186 11.63 17.72 -13.31
C ASN A 186 10.79 18.96 -12.91
N ARG A 187 10.49 19.12 -11.60
CA ARG A 187 9.75 20.28 -11.08
C ARG A 187 10.53 21.58 -11.14
N ALA A 188 9.82 22.72 -11.07
CA ALA A 188 10.45 24.00 -10.91
C ALA A 188 11.21 24.10 -9.55
N PRO A 189 12.28 24.91 -9.48
CA PRO A 189 13.00 25.11 -8.21
C PRO A 189 12.07 25.59 -7.09
N GLY A 190 12.13 24.92 -5.93
CA GLY A 190 11.30 25.24 -4.77
C GLY A 190 9.84 24.83 -4.86
N GLN A 191 9.39 24.24 -5.95
CA GLN A 191 8.04 23.71 -6.09
C GLN A 191 7.89 22.42 -5.26
N PRO A 192 6.87 22.28 -4.40
CA PRO A 192 6.58 21.02 -3.72
C PRO A 192 6.15 19.96 -4.73
N PHE A 193 6.41 18.70 -4.44
CA PHE A 193 6.01 17.61 -5.32
C PHE A 193 5.10 16.59 -4.64
N PHE A 194 4.29 15.93 -5.45
CA PHE A 194 3.64 14.66 -5.17
C PHE A 194 4.12 13.65 -6.22
N ALA A 195 4.90 12.68 -5.78
CA ALA A 195 5.46 11.66 -6.67
C ALA A 195 4.99 10.27 -6.27
N VAL A 196 4.51 9.51 -7.26
CA VAL A 196 4.08 8.13 -7.08
C VAL A 196 5.04 7.21 -7.85
N PHE A 197 5.62 6.22 -7.15
CA PHE A 197 6.40 5.15 -7.76
C PHE A 197 5.66 3.82 -7.56
N ASN A 198 5.40 3.13 -8.67
CA ASN A 198 4.66 1.88 -8.68
C ASN A 198 5.61 0.71 -8.93
N PHE A 199 5.66 -0.22 -7.98
CA PHE A 199 6.53 -1.39 -8.05
C PHE A 199 5.74 -2.59 -8.58
N GLU A 200 5.80 -2.78 -9.91
CA GLU A 200 5.11 -3.87 -10.59
C GLU A 200 5.83 -5.23 -10.46
N VAL A 201 7.00 -5.27 -9.83
CA VAL A 201 7.79 -6.50 -9.69
C VAL A 201 7.09 -7.53 -8.81
N THR A 202 6.23 -7.11 -7.88
CA THR A 202 5.43 -7.96 -7.01
C THR A 202 4.10 -8.38 -7.63
N HIS A 203 3.72 -7.85 -8.79
CA HIS A 203 2.48 -8.23 -9.48
C HIS A 203 2.43 -9.74 -9.73
N GLU A 204 1.27 -10.37 -9.54
CA GLU A 204 1.07 -11.82 -9.65
C GLU A 204 1.67 -12.42 -10.92
N SER A 205 1.56 -11.73 -12.07
CA SER A 205 2.09 -12.20 -13.33
C SER A 205 3.61 -12.39 -13.33
N ARG A 206 4.32 -11.82 -12.38
CA ARG A 206 5.77 -11.98 -12.24
C ARG A 206 6.16 -13.35 -11.68
N ILE A 207 5.21 -14.08 -11.09
CA ILE A 207 5.43 -15.46 -10.67
C ILE A 207 5.82 -16.33 -11.86
N TRP A 208 5.04 -16.29 -12.95
CA TRP A 208 5.30 -17.11 -14.14
C TRP A 208 6.19 -16.42 -15.17
N ARG A 209 6.09 -15.09 -15.36
CA ARG A 209 6.94 -14.36 -16.32
C ARG A 209 8.42 -14.35 -15.93
N LYS A 210 8.71 -14.50 -14.66
CA LYS A 210 10.07 -14.56 -14.10
C LYS A 210 10.41 -15.95 -13.56
N ALA A 211 9.68 -16.99 -13.99
CA ALA A 211 9.86 -18.36 -13.46
C ALA A 211 11.29 -18.88 -13.67
N ASP A 212 11.93 -18.50 -14.78
CA ASP A 212 13.30 -18.91 -15.15
C ASP A 212 14.38 -17.91 -14.71
N ASP A 213 13.98 -16.73 -14.15
CA ASP A 213 14.95 -15.75 -13.65
C ASP A 213 15.61 -16.26 -12.36
N SER A 214 16.83 -15.81 -12.11
CA SER A 214 17.52 -16.06 -10.84
C SER A 214 16.68 -15.58 -9.65
N LEU A 215 16.71 -16.33 -8.55
CA LEU A 215 16.06 -15.93 -7.30
C LEU A 215 16.94 -14.95 -6.53
N TRP A 216 16.31 -14.03 -5.81
CA TRP A 216 16.92 -13.13 -4.82
C TRP A 216 16.88 -13.73 -3.40
N VAL A 217 16.33 -14.94 -3.27
CA VAL A 217 16.31 -15.76 -2.06
C VAL A 217 16.98 -17.09 -2.36
N ASP A 218 17.34 -17.82 -1.31
CA ASP A 218 17.91 -19.16 -1.48
C ASP A 218 16.90 -20.09 -2.18
N ALA A 219 17.41 -20.93 -3.07
CA ALA A 219 16.58 -21.83 -3.86
C ALA A 219 15.83 -22.87 -3.01
N ASP A 220 16.38 -23.18 -1.83
CA ASP A 220 15.85 -24.09 -0.84
C ASP A 220 15.21 -23.36 0.37
N LEU A 221 14.98 -22.03 0.27
CA LEU A 221 14.33 -21.27 1.32
C LEU A 221 13.10 -22.00 1.82
N ALA A 222 13.05 -22.24 3.13
CA ALA A 222 11.86 -22.78 3.78
C ALA A 222 10.73 -21.75 3.72
N VAL A 223 9.59 -22.16 3.17
CA VAL A 223 8.42 -21.29 3.03
C VAL A 223 7.18 -22.00 3.58
N ASP A 224 6.34 -21.24 4.25
CA ASP A 224 5.03 -21.69 4.69
C ASP A 224 4.03 -21.58 3.54
N VAL A 225 3.28 -22.67 3.32
CA VAL A 225 2.20 -22.68 2.33
C VAL A 225 0.90 -22.30 3.03
N THR A 226 0.25 -21.25 2.53
CA THR A 226 -1.02 -20.80 3.09
C THR A 226 -2.09 -21.90 2.99
N PRO A 227 -3.01 -22.04 3.96
CA PRO A 227 -3.95 -23.17 4.04
C PRO A 227 -4.88 -23.37 2.83
N TYR A 228 -5.07 -22.32 2.02
CA TYR A 228 -5.89 -22.34 0.81
C TYR A 228 -5.12 -22.72 -0.46
N LEU A 229 -3.80 -22.91 -0.37
CA LEU A 229 -2.97 -23.38 -1.48
C LEU A 229 -2.57 -24.86 -1.26
N PRO A 230 -2.44 -25.65 -2.33
CA PRO A 230 -1.93 -27.01 -2.22
C PRO A 230 -0.44 -26.99 -1.86
N ASP A 231 -0.06 -27.77 -0.86
CA ASP A 231 1.35 -27.96 -0.49
C ASP A 231 2.04 -28.88 -1.49
N THR A 232 2.56 -28.30 -2.55
CA THR A 232 3.28 -28.99 -3.63
C THR A 232 4.60 -28.30 -3.90
N GLU A 233 5.53 -28.98 -4.58
CA GLU A 233 6.80 -28.36 -4.98
C GLU A 233 6.58 -27.15 -5.89
N VAL A 234 5.59 -27.19 -6.76
CA VAL A 234 5.22 -26.05 -7.61
C VAL A 234 4.76 -24.87 -6.75
N GLY A 235 3.84 -25.10 -5.80
CA GLY A 235 3.37 -24.07 -4.89
C GLY A 235 4.51 -23.45 -4.07
N ARG A 236 5.40 -24.26 -3.51
CA ARG A 236 6.56 -23.79 -2.76
C ARG A 236 7.54 -22.99 -3.63
N ARG A 237 7.79 -23.44 -4.86
CA ARG A 237 8.61 -22.70 -5.84
C ARG A 237 8.01 -21.33 -6.14
N ASP A 238 6.72 -21.26 -6.36
CA ASP A 238 6.03 -20.01 -6.69
C ASP A 238 6.02 -19.04 -5.48
N ILE A 239 5.90 -19.55 -4.26
CA ILE A 239 6.04 -18.75 -3.03
C ILE A 239 7.48 -18.23 -2.89
N ARG A 240 8.52 -19.03 -3.15
CA ARG A 240 9.91 -18.55 -3.18
C ARG A 240 10.09 -17.45 -4.22
N ARG A 241 9.47 -17.58 -5.39
CA ARG A 241 9.46 -16.52 -6.41
C ARG A 241 8.79 -15.24 -5.90
N MET A 242 7.67 -15.35 -5.20
CA MET A 242 7.01 -14.21 -4.57
C MET A 242 7.97 -13.49 -3.59
N TYR A 243 8.59 -14.20 -2.67
CA TYR A 243 9.56 -13.60 -1.74
C TYR A 243 10.78 -12.99 -2.46
N SER A 244 11.23 -13.64 -3.54
CA SER A 244 12.28 -13.09 -4.41
C SER A 244 11.88 -11.74 -5.01
N ASN A 245 10.64 -11.63 -5.51
CA ASN A 245 10.11 -10.39 -6.07
C ASN A 245 9.95 -9.30 -4.99
N ILE A 246 9.59 -9.66 -3.77
CA ILE A 246 9.52 -8.72 -2.63
C ILE A 246 10.91 -8.17 -2.29
N LYS A 247 11.95 -8.99 -2.27
CA LYS A 247 13.34 -8.53 -2.05
C LYS A 247 13.80 -7.59 -3.16
N GLU A 248 13.47 -7.91 -4.41
CA GLU A 248 13.78 -7.02 -5.54
C GLU A 248 13.05 -5.68 -5.41
N MET A 249 11.79 -5.69 -5.01
CA MET A 249 11.02 -4.48 -4.73
C MET A 249 11.65 -3.65 -3.63
N ASP A 250 12.04 -4.27 -2.51
CA ASP A 250 12.70 -3.57 -1.40
C ASP A 250 13.98 -2.85 -1.84
N ARG A 251 14.78 -3.48 -2.70
CA ARG A 251 15.95 -2.83 -3.31
C ARG A 251 15.54 -1.61 -4.16
N GLN A 252 14.49 -1.73 -4.98
CA GLN A 252 13.98 -0.62 -5.80
C GLN A 252 13.45 0.52 -4.91
N VAL A 253 12.76 0.21 -3.83
CA VAL A 253 12.35 1.20 -2.80
C VAL A 253 13.58 1.90 -2.22
N GLY A 254 14.60 1.15 -1.85
CA GLY A 254 15.86 1.70 -1.32
C GLY A 254 16.53 2.67 -2.30
N GLU A 255 16.51 2.38 -3.59
CA GLU A 255 17.05 3.27 -4.63
C GLU A 255 16.28 4.59 -4.74
N VAL A 256 14.94 4.55 -4.65
CA VAL A 256 14.11 5.77 -4.65
C VAL A 256 14.37 6.61 -3.39
N LEU A 257 14.45 5.97 -2.23
CA LEU A 257 14.73 6.66 -0.97
C LEU A 257 16.12 7.30 -0.96
N ALA A 258 17.13 6.60 -1.46
CA ALA A 258 18.49 7.16 -1.57
C ALA A 258 18.54 8.38 -2.50
N GLN A 259 17.73 8.39 -3.57
CA GLN A 259 17.61 9.57 -4.44
C GLN A 259 16.91 10.74 -3.73
N LEU A 260 15.89 10.46 -2.93
CA LEU A 260 15.20 11.49 -2.14
C LEU A 260 16.15 12.14 -1.13
N GLU A 261 16.92 11.33 -0.41
CA GLU A 261 17.91 11.80 0.57
C GLU A 261 19.02 12.62 -0.09
N ALA A 262 19.47 12.22 -1.28
CA ALA A 262 20.51 12.96 -2.02
C ALA A 262 20.01 14.32 -2.53
N ASP A 263 18.70 14.46 -2.74
CA ASP A 263 18.09 15.69 -3.22
C ASP A 263 17.71 16.67 -2.08
N GLY A 264 17.71 16.24 -0.82
CA GLY A 264 17.42 17.07 0.38
C GLY A 264 15.93 17.15 0.62
#